data_c18a7e880c4b1509f9e044e715f361a8
#
_entry.id   c18a7e880c4b1509f9e044e715f361a8
#
_cell.length_a   1.000
_cell.length_b   1.000
_cell.length_c   1.000
_cell.angle_alpha   90.00
_cell.angle_beta   90.00
_cell.angle_gamma   90.00
#
_symmetry.space_group_name_H-M   'P 1'
#
loop_
_entity.id
_entity.type
_entity.pdbx_description
1 polymer ?
#
loop_
_entity_poly.entity_id
_entity_poly.type
_entity_poly.pdbx_seq_one_letter_code
_entity_poly.pdbx_strand_id
1 'polypeptide(L)'
;MNLALRFSYFGDRFSGSQMQPGLRTVEGEFIEACRRIQVFDDWREARFATAGRTDRGVHARRQVCSFLTDLPERAIQVLNRVLPGDIWCTGWAEPPEGFHPRYSARSRTYRYYFFPAPEKIAAMNDAAQVFIGRHDFSSFARSSGRDPERRILAARVFLEGRFAVFEVTAESFLWNMVRRMATVLEAVGSGESDAAEIERLLAEPTEQRVAAAPPWGLILWDIDYGMTFNPIQIDVKSGRYLASRLRYHAVMACAADRLAPDDRAV
;
A
#
# COMPACT_ATOMS: atom_id res chain seq x y z
N MET A 1 -22.38 1.44 17.32
CA MET A 1 -22.09 2.41 16.25
C MET A 1 -21.13 1.85 15.21
N ASN A 2 -21.07 2.42 13.99
CA ASN A 2 -19.98 2.08 13.05
C ASN A 2 -18.74 2.91 13.40
N LEU A 3 -17.58 2.26 13.58
CA LEU A 3 -16.31 2.92 13.85
C LEU A 3 -15.35 2.67 12.68
N ALA A 4 -14.81 3.74 12.11
CA ALA A 4 -13.72 3.66 11.13
C ALA A 4 -12.39 3.95 11.79
N LEU A 5 -11.40 3.08 11.59
CA LEU A 5 -10.03 3.25 12.08
C LEU A 5 -9.06 3.33 10.91
N ARG A 6 -8.23 4.37 10.91
CA ARG A 6 -7.10 4.50 10.01
C ARG A 6 -5.86 3.94 10.70
N PHE A 7 -5.14 3.06 10.01
CA PHE A 7 -4.00 2.37 10.59
C PHE A 7 -2.87 2.18 9.58
N SER A 8 -1.67 1.96 10.10
CA SER A 8 -0.47 1.70 9.34
C SER A 8 0.11 0.33 9.69
N TYR A 9 0.88 -0.26 8.79
CA TYR A 9 1.63 -1.48 9.05
C TYR A 9 2.90 -1.59 8.20
N PHE A 10 3.89 -2.26 8.77
CA PHE A 10 5.10 -2.66 8.07
C PHE A 10 4.92 -4.10 7.57
N GLY A 11 4.78 -4.28 6.25
CA GLY A 11 4.22 -5.49 5.64
C GLY A 11 5.14 -6.70 5.50
N ASP A 12 6.44 -6.58 5.82
CA ASP A 12 7.48 -7.59 5.54
C ASP A 12 7.23 -8.95 6.20
N ARG A 13 6.50 -8.96 7.33
CA ARG A 13 6.21 -10.16 8.14
C ARG A 13 4.82 -10.73 7.94
N PHE A 14 4.04 -10.17 7.01
CA PHE A 14 2.67 -10.60 6.76
C PHE A 14 2.56 -11.37 5.44
N SER A 15 1.72 -12.39 5.43
CA SER A 15 1.32 -13.13 4.22
C SER A 15 0.25 -12.39 3.41
N GLY A 16 0.33 -11.05 3.40
CA GLY A 16 -0.63 -10.14 2.84
C GLY A 16 -1.60 -9.58 3.88
N SER A 17 -2.49 -8.69 3.43
CA SER A 17 -3.44 -8.05 4.34
C SER A 17 -4.66 -8.93 4.64
N GLN A 18 -5.17 -9.66 3.67
CA GLN A 18 -6.39 -10.44 3.81
C GLN A 18 -6.19 -11.66 4.71
N MET A 19 -7.13 -11.91 5.61
CA MET A 19 -7.15 -13.08 6.48
C MET A 19 -7.14 -14.38 5.67
N GLN A 20 -6.24 -15.31 6.04
CA GLN A 20 -6.06 -16.63 5.46
C GLN A 20 -5.82 -17.65 6.57
N PRO A 21 -6.41 -18.87 6.48
CA PRO A 21 -6.22 -19.89 7.49
C PRO A 21 -4.73 -20.25 7.69
N GLY A 22 -4.27 -20.29 8.92
CA GLY A 22 -2.91 -20.71 9.29
C GLY A 22 -1.80 -19.71 8.93
N LEU A 23 -2.13 -18.55 8.38
CA LEU A 23 -1.14 -17.54 7.99
C LEU A 23 -1.28 -16.26 8.83
N ARG A 24 -0.16 -15.65 9.14
CA ARG A 24 -0.12 -14.33 9.78
C ARG A 24 -0.47 -13.25 8.76
N THR A 25 -1.59 -12.58 8.95
CA THR A 25 -2.10 -11.52 8.06
C THR A 25 -2.49 -10.29 8.85
N VAL A 26 -2.54 -9.12 8.19
CA VAL A 26 -2.89 -7.85 8.85
C VAL A 26 -4.31 -7.90 9.42
N GLU A 27 -5.29 -8.38 8.63
CA GLU A 27 -6.69 -8.52 9.10
C GLU A 27 -6.81 -9.51 10.25
N GLY A 28 -6.09 -10.65 10.18
CA GLY A 28 -6.11 -11.64 11.25
C GLY A 28 -5.63 -11.09 12.58
N GLU A 29 -4.48 -10.40 12.59
CA GLU A 29 -3.94 -9.76 13.80
C GLU A 29 -4.86 -8.64 14.33
N PHE A 30 -5.46 -7.87 13.43
CA PHE A 30 -6.37 -6.79 13.81
C PHE A 30 -7.66 -7.33 14.44
N ILE A 31 -8.28 -8.35 13.83
CA ILE A 31 -9.48 -9.03 14.36
C ILE A 31 -9.19 -9.65 15.73
N GLU A 32 -8.06 -10.35 15.86
CA GLU A 32 -7.67 -10.97 17.14
C GLU A 32 -7.44 -9.90 18.23
N ALA A 33 -6.81 -8.77 17.90
CA ALA A 33 -6.66 -7.65 18.82
C ALA A 33 -8.02 -7.08 19.26
N CYS A 34 -8.97 -6.92 18.34
CA CYS A 34 -10.33 -6.49 18.65
C CYS A 34 -11.06 -7.44 19.60
N ARG A 35 -10.94 -8.77 19.36
CA ARG A 35 -11.50 -9.80 20.25
C ARG A 35 -10.91 -9.75 21.64
N ARG A 36 -9.59 -9.63 21.76
CA ARG A 36 -8.88 -9.56 23.05
C ARG A 36 -9.33 -8.39 23.92
N ILE A 37 -9.73 -7.28 23.31
CA ILE A 37 -10.27 -6.13 24.03
C ILE A 37 -11.81 -6.10 24.02
N GLN A 38 -12.45 -7.15 23.53
CA GLN A 38 -13.91 -7.34 23.55
C GLN A 38 -14.71 -6.20 22.91
N VAL A 39 -14.20 -5.60 21.81
CA VAL A 39 -14.97 -4.61 21.04
C VAL A 39 -15.90 -5.26 20.04
N PHE A 40 -15.70 -6.53 19.75
CA PHE A 40 -16.63 -7.47 19.13
C PHE A 40 -16.15 -8.93 19.37
N ASP A 41 -17.07 -9.88 19.28
CA ASP A 41 -16.76 -11.32 19.39
C ASP A 41 -16.67 -11.97 18.00
N ASP A 42 -17.62 -11.73 17.14
CA ASP A 42 -17.61 -12.20 15.74
C ASP A 42 -17.40 -11.02 14.78
N TRP A 43 -16.33 -11.10 14.00
CA TRP A 43 -15.98 -10.07 13.02
C TRP A 43 -17.00 -9.96 11.87
N ARG A 44 -17.74 -11.02 11.57
CA ARG A 44 -18.77 -11.01 10.52
C ARG A 44 -20.01 -10.27 11.01
N GLU A 45 -20.45 -10.54 12.23
CA GLU A 45 -21.56 -9.81 12.87
C GLU A 45 -21.19 -8.34 13.05
N ALA A 46 -19.94 -8.05 13.46
CA ALA A 46 -19.40 -6.70 13.52
C ALA A 46 -19.21 -6.05 12.14
N ARG A 47 -19.43 -6.77 11.03
CA ARG A 47 -19.22 -6.29 9.66
C ARG A 47 -17.83 -5.71 9.44
N PHE A 48 -16.80 -6.33 10.06
CA PHE A 48 -15.42 -5.89 9.88
C PHE A 48 -15.02 -5.97 8.41
N ALA A 49 -14.51 -4.86 7.88
CA ALA A 49 -14.02 -4.79 6.51
C ALA A 49 -12.83 -3.84 6.41
N THR A 50 -11.97 -4.05 5.39
CA THR A 50 -10.85 -3.16 5.07
C THR A 50 -11.04 -2.47 3.72
N ALA A 51 -10.37 -1.33 3.52
CA ALA A 51 -10.50 -0.51 2.31
C ALA A 51 -9.91 -1.17 1.06
N GLY A 52 -8.89 -2.00 1.22
CA GLY A 52 -8.23 -2.67 0.13
C GLY A 52 -7.31 -3.77 0.61
N ARG A 53 -6.99 -4.68 -0.32
CA ARG A 53 -6.03 -5.75 -0.07
C ARG A 53 -4.66 -5.30 -0.53
N THR A 54 -3.63 -5.69 0.23
CA THR A 54 -2.24 -5.57 -0.17
C THR A 54 -1.60 -6.95 -0.19
N ASP A 55 -0.67 -7.15 -1.11
CA ASP A 55 0.07 -8.39 -1.25
C ASP A 55 1.06 -8.60 -0.10
N ARG A 56 1.59 -9.82 0.01
CA ARG A 56 2.68 -10.14 0.93
C ARG A 56 3.85 -9.17 0.71
N GLY A 57 4.37 -8.56 1.77
CA GLY A 57 5.50 -7.65 1.75
C GLY A 57 5.15 -6.17 1.44
N VAL A 58 3.92 -5.88 1.01
CA VAL A 58 3.46 -4.51 0.75
C VAL A 58 3.11 -3.82 2.07
N HIS A 59 3.51 -2.56 2.22
CA HIS A 59 3.26 -1.74 3.40
C HIS A 59 2.01 -0.86 3.25
N ALA A 60 1.53 -0.30 4.36
CA ALA A 60 0.52 0.74 4.32
C ALA A 60 0.79 1.84 5.35
N ARG A 61 0.64 3.09 4.90
CA ARG A 61 0.69 4.27 5.77
C ARG A 61 -0.70 4.66 6.28
N ARG A 62 -1.74 4.47 5.48
CA ARG A 62 -3.12 4.88 5.80
C ARG A 62 -4.15 3.89 5.29
N GLN A 63 -4.04 2.62 5.70
CA GLN A 63 -5.12 1.65 5.50
C GLN A 63 -6.30 2.03 6.39
N VAL A 64 -7.52 1.67 5.98
CA VAL A 64 -8.73 1.91 6.77
C VAL A 64 -9.51 0.62 6.93
N CYS A 65 -9.97 0.37 8.15
CA CYS A 65 -11.01 -0.63 8.42
C CYS A 65 -12.22 0.03 9.05
N SER A 66 -13.37 -0.64 9.00
CA SER A 66 -14.54 -0.28 9.82
C SER A 66 -15.21 -1.52 10.37
N PHE A 67 -15.90 -1.34 11.50
CA PHE A 67 -16.70 -2.37 12.16
C PHE A 67 -17.74 -1.76 13.09
N LEU A 68 -18.79 -2.53 13.38
CA LEU A 68 -19.80 -2.18 14.37
C LEU A 68 -19.31 -2.53 15.76
N THR A 69 -19.50 -1.63 16.71
CA THR A 69 -19.14 -1.84 18.13
C THR A 69 -19.98 -0.97 19.05
N ASP A 70 -20.25 -1.46 20.26
CA ASP A 70 -20.85 -0.71 21.36
C ASP A 70 -19.79 -0.08 22.28
N LEU A 71 -18.49 -0.36 22.02
CA LEU A 71 -17.35 0.09 22.82
C LEU A 71 -16.32 0.89 22.00
N PRO A 72 -16.72 1.96 21.29
CA PRO A 72 -15.83 2.71 20.41
C PRO A 72 -14.66 3.37 21.15
N GLU A 73 -14.89 3.93 22.35
CA GLU A 73 -13.84 4.55 23.15
C GLU A 73 -12.77 3.53 23.55
N ARG A 74 -13.18 2.30 23.88
CA ARG A 74 -12.26 1.21 24.22
C ARG A 74 -11.40 0.84 23.01
N ALA A 75 -11.99 0.76 21.81
CA ALA A 75 -11.24 0.53 20.58
C ALA A 75 -10.20 1.65 20.33
N ILE A 76 -10.59 2.91 20.45
CA ILE A 76 -9.74 4.08 20.21
C ILE A 76 -8.56 4.12 21.22
N GLN A 77 -8.81 3.84 22.51
CA GLN A 77 -7.82 4.02 23.58
C GLN A 77 -6.91 2.81 23.79
N VAL A 78 -7.40 1.59 23.52
CA VAL A 78 -6.72 0.36 23.95
C VAL A 78 -6.12 -0.43 22.79
N LEU A 79 -6.68 -0.32 21.57
CA LEU A 79 -6.30 -1.20 20.47
C LEU A 79 -4.79 -1.15 20.15
N ASN A 80 -4.17 0.02 20.15
CA ASN A 80 -2.73 0.15 19.93
C ASN A 80 -1.88 -0.59 20.97
N ARG A 81 -2.37 -0.77 22.20
CA ARG A 81 -1.65 -1.49 23.24
C ARG A 81 -1.60 -3.01 23.01
N VAL A 82 -2.62 -3.56 22.31
CA VAL A 82 -2.75 -5.01 22.07
C VAL A 82 -2.36 -5.45 20.67
N LEU A 83 -2.42 -4.56 19.68
CA LEU A 83 -1.89 -4.81 18.34
C LEU A 83 -0.39 -5.15 18.40
N PRO A 84 0.14 -5.99 17.51
CA PRO A 84 1.58 -6.20 17.39
C PRO A 84 2.30 -4.91 16.98
N GLY A 85 3.60 -4.79 17.28
CA GLY A 85 4.36 -3.55 17.05
C GLY A 85 4.47 -3.12 15.59
N ASP A 86 4.21 -4.03 14.65
CA ASP A 86 4.23 -3.80 13.20
C ASP A 86 2.87 -3.37 12.62
N ILE A 87 1.83 -3.17 13.48
CA ILE A 87 0.54 -2.57 13.13
C ILE A 87 0.19 -1.51 14.20
N TRP A 88 -0.29 -0.34 13.78
CA TRP A 88 -0.74 0.70 14.71
C TRP A 88 -1.81 1.59 14.10
N CYS A 89 -2.84 1.92 14.88
CA CYS A 89 -3.87 2.90 14.51
C CYS A 89 -3.30 4.32 14.59
N THR A 90 -3.68 5.15 13.62
CA THR A 90 -3.25 6.55 13.49
C THR A 90 -4.40 7.54 13.48
N GLY A 91 -5.64 7.07 13.41
CA GLY A 91 -6.81 7.93 13.45
C GLY A 91 -8.10 7.15 13.51
N TRP A 92 -9.17 7.84 13.91
CA TRP A 92 -10.52 7.30 14.00
C TRP A 92 -11.56 8.30 13.48
N ALA A 93 -12.69 7.79 13.02
CA ALA A 93 -13.84 8.58 12.62
C ALA A 93 -15.13 7.80 12.86
N GLU A 94 -16.22 8.54 13.07
CA GLU A 94 -17.57 8.02 12.94
C GLU A 94 -18.04 8.29 11.51
N PRO A 95 -18.09 7.26 10.66
CA PRO A 95 -18.45 7.46 9.26
C PRO A 95 -19.96 7.62 9.10
N PRO A 96 -20.43 8.20 7.98
CA PRO A 96 -21.86 8.30 7.69
C PRO A 96 -22.52 6.93 7.58
N GLU A 97 -23.84 6.91 7.69
CA GLU A 97 -24.64 5.70 7.50
C GLU A 97 -24.37 5.06 6.12
N GLY A 98 -24.34 3.74 6.07
CA GLY A 98 -24.03 3.00 4.84
C GLY A 98 -22.54 2.98 4.44
N PHE A 99 -21.66 3.56 5.24
CA PHE A 99 -20.23 3.55 4.94
C PHE A 99 -19.67 2.12 4.91
N HIS A 100 -18.89 1.86 3.84
CA HIS A 100 -18.09 0.65 3.69
C HIS A 100 -16.67 1.05 3.26
N PRO A 101 -15.58 0.66 3.98
CA PRO A 101 -14.25 1.20 3.74
C PRO A 101 -13.73 0.96 2.32
N ARG A 102 -14.17 -0.10 1.66
CA ARG A 102 -13.77 -0.39 0.28
C ARG A 102 -14.56 0.41 -0.76
N TYR A 103 -15.87 0.53 -0.59
CA TYR A 103 -16.75 1.08 -1.63
C TYR A 103 -17.00 2.57 -1.48
N SER A 104 -16.87 3.12 -0.26
CA SER A 104 -17.01 4.55 0.00
C SER A 104 -15.73 5.34 -0.28
N ALA A 105 -14.62 4.69 -0.60
CA ALA A 105 -13.37 5.37 -0.94
C ALA A 105 -13.49 6.04 -2.31
N ARG A 106 -13.20 7.35 -2.35
CA ARG A 106 -13.17 8.18 -3.57
C ARG A 106 -11.95 7.90 -4.40
N SER A 107 -10.80 7.77 -3.74
CA SER A 107 -9.55 7.43 -4.39
C SER A 107 -8.58 6.73 -3.43
N ARG A 108 -7.55 6.13 -4.01
CA ARG A 108 -6.41 5.51 -3.31
C ARG A 108 -5.14 6.02 -3.94
N THR A 109 -4.16 6.36 -3.12
CA THR A 109 -2.82 6.75 -3.54
C THR A 109 -1.83 5.70 -3.11
N TYR A 110 -0.97 5.28 -4.02
CA TYR A 110 0.17 4.43 -3.75
C TYR A 110 1.46 5.15 -4.05
N ARG A 111 2.54 4.80 -3.32
CA ARG A 111 3.92 5.16 -3.65
C ARG A 111 4.76 3.92 -3.83
N TYR A 112 5.54 3.90 -4.90
CA TYR A 112 6.58 2.90 -5.11
C TYR A 112 7.95 3.56 -5.05
N TYR A 113 8.82 3.02 -4.21
CA TYR A 113 10.18 3.53 -3.98
C TYR A 113 11.19 2.69 -4.75
N PHE A 114 11.97 3.34 -5.63
CA PHE A 114 13.08 2.73 -6.37
C PHE A 114 14.40 3.05 -5.68
N PHE A 115 15.26 2.03 -5.57
CA PHE A 115 16.62 2.20 -5.09
C PHE A 115 17.56 1.16 -5.73
N PRO A 116 18.73 1.58 -6.32
CA PRO A 116 19.09 2.99 -6.53
C PRO A 116 18.06 3.76 -7.37
N ALA A 117 18.06 5.09 -7.28
CA ALA A 117 17.21 5.88 -8.16
C ALA A 117 17.72 5.73 -9.60
N PRO A 118 16.86 5.40 -10.58
CA PRO A 118 17.24 5.38 -11.99
C PRO A 118 17.76 6.75 -12.46
N GLU A 119 18.57 6.77 -13.53
CA GLU A 119 19.23 8.00 -13.97
C GLU A 119 18.27 9.01 -14.62
N LYS A 120 17.27 8.51 -15.39
CA LYS A 120 16.38 9.34 -16.24
C LYS A 120 15.06 9.68 -15.55
N ILE A 121 15.12 10.34 -14.38
CA ILE A 121 13.91 10.68 -13.59
C ILE A 121 12.90 11.53 -14.36
N ALA A 122 13.36 12.51 -15.16
CA ALA A 122 12.49 13.32 -15.98
C ALA A 122 11.71 12.48 -16.99
N ALA A 123 12.39 11.57 -17.71
CA ALA A 123 11.76 10.65 -18.64
C ALA A 123 10.75 9.71 -17.95
N MET A 124 11.07 9.21 -16.73
CA MET A 124 10.12 8.44 -15.92
C MET A 124 8.87 9.24 -15.57
N ASN A 125 9.05 10.52 -15.19
CA ASN A 125 7.91 11.39 -14.87
C ASN A 125 7.03 11.65 -16.09
N ASP A 126 7.63 11.93 -17.24
CA ASP A 126 6.90 12.14 -18.49
C ASP A 126 6.15 10.86 -18.91
N ALA A 127 6.80 9.70 -18.81
CA ALA A 127 6.19 8.40 -19.07
C ALA A 127 5.06 8.07 -18.07
N ALA A 128 5.16 8.51 -16.81
CA ALA A 128 4.10 8.30 -15.82
C ALA A 128 2.81 9.06 -16.18
N GLN A 129 2.90 10.21 -16.90
CA GLN A 129 1.72 10.96 -17.33
C GLN A 129 0.86 10.18 -18.32
N VAL A 130 1.43 9.25 -19.08
CA VAL A 130 0.72 8.38 -20.05
C VAL A 130 -0.36 7.53 -19.37
N PHE A 131 -0.17 7.18 -18.10
CA PHE A 131 -1.16 6.41 -17.34
C PHE A 131 -2.41 7.22 -16.97
N ILE A 132 -2.36 8.56 -16.98
CA ILE A 132 -3.47 9.41 -16.53
C ILE A 132 -4.63 9.30 -17.52
N GLY A 133 -5.83 9.14 -16.96
CA GLY A 133 -7.04 8.94 -17.76
C GLY A 133 -7.65 7.57 -17.54
N ARG A 134 -8.54 7.18 -18.44
CA ARG A 134 -9.24 5.90 -18.44
C ARG A 134 -8.62 5.00 -19.51
N HIS A 135 -8.10 3.85 -19.08
CA HIS A 135 -7.40 2.89 -19.94
C HIS A 135 -7.72 1.45 -19.54
N ASP A 136 -7.54 0.53 -20.49
CA ASP A 136 -7.48 -0.89 -20.23
C ASP A 136 -6.10 -1.27 -19.66
N PHE A 137 -6.08 -1.75 -18.39
CA PHE A 137 -4.87 -2.17 -17.70
C PHE A 137 -4.65 -3.69 -17.73
N SER A 138 -5.17 -4.41 -18.72
CA SER A 138 -4.99 -5.88 -18.84
C SER A 138 -3.53 -6.29 -18.88
N SER A 139 -2.65 -5.54 -19.57
CA SER A 139 -1.20 -5.78 -19.58
C SER A 139 -0.54 -5.59 -18.22
N PHE A 140 -1.15 -4.77 -17.34
CA PHE A 140 -0.64 -4.43 -16.01
C PHE A 140 -1.35 -5.19 -14.88
N ALA A 141 -2.29 -6.08 -15.16
CA ALA A 141 -3.04 -6.77 -14.14
C ALA A 141 -3.34 -8.23 -14.52
N ARG A 142 -3.66 -9.03 -13.52
CA ARG A 142 -4.25 -10.33 -13.76
C ARG A 142 -5.77 -10.15 -13.90
N SER A 143 -6.30 -10.41 -15.09
CA SER A 143 -7.75 -10.47 -15.26
C SER A 143 -8.29 -11.69 -14.52
N SER A 144 -9.15 -11.47 -13.56
CA SER A 144 -9.88 -12.51 -12.82
C SER A 144 -11.37 -12.38 -13.09
N GLY A 145 -11.74 -12.14 -14.35
CA GLY A 145 -13.13 -11.90 -14.76
C GLY A 145 -13.68 -10.52 -14.37
N ARG A 146 -12.81 -9.60 -13.93
CA ARG A 146 -13.19 -8.21 -13.64
C ARG A 146 -12.88 -7.34 -14.84
N ASP A 147 -13.69 -6.30 -15.03
CA ASP A 147 -13.41 -5.22 -15.96
C ASP A 147 -11.98 -4.69 -15.72
N PRO A 148 -11.09 -4.74 -16.73
CA PRO A 148 -9.73 -4.23 -16.61
C PRO A 148 -9.62 -2.72 -16.70
N GLU A 149 -10.68 -2.01 -17.11
CA GLU A 149 -10.67 -0.57 -17.27
C GLU A 149 -10.55 0.13 -15.90
N ARG A 150 -9.59 1.05 -15.77
CA ARG A 150 -9.38 1.87 -14.58
C ARG A 150 -9.13 3.32 -14.96
N ARG A 151 -9.50 4.22 -14.04
CA ARG A 151 -9.24 5.65 -14.17
C ARG A 151 -8.13 6.06 -13.22
N ILE A 152 -6.99 6.47 -13.79
CA ILE A 152 -5.90 7.10 -13.05
C ILE A 152 -6.19 8.60 -12.98
N LEU A 153 -6.18 9.14 -11.76
CA LEU A 153 -6.47 10.55 -11.49
C LEU A 153 -5.21 11.41 -11.50
N ALA A 154 -4.10 10.84 -11.05
CA ALA A 154 -2.79 11.48 -11.04
C ALA A 154 -1.69 10.42 -11.02
N ALA A 155 -0.56 10.71 -11.68
CA ALA A 155 0.64 9.90 -11.67
C ALA A 155 1.85 10.82 -11.80
N ARG A 156 2.91 10.59 -11.03
CA ARG A 156 4.15 11.37 -11.11
C ARG A 156 5.33 10.58 -10.57
N VAL A 157 6.54 10.95 -11.05
CA VAL A 157 7.80 10.45 -10.49
C VAL A 157 8.64 11.64 -10.04
N PHE A 158 9.22 11.54 -8.85
CA PHE A 158 10.04 12.59 -8.25
C PHE A 158 11.13 11.98 -7.36
N LEU A 159 12.15 12.79 -7.01
CA LEU A 159 13.18 12.39 -6.06
C LEU A 159 12.76 12.74 -4.63
N GLU A 160 12.95 11.79 -3.72
CA GLU A 160 12.82 11.97 -2.27
C GLU A 160 14.09 11.41 -1.60
N GLY A 161 15.05 12.30 -1.32
CA GLY A 161 16.39 11.93 -0.88
C GLY A 161 17.13 11.13 -1.95
N ARG A 162 17.53 9.91 -1.64
CA ARG A 162 18.25 9.00 -2.57
C ARG A 162 17.32 8.03 -3.33
N PHE A 163 16.01 8.18 -3.18
CA PHE A 163 15.01 7.33 -3.83
C PHE A 163 14.34 8.09 -4.96
N ALA A 164 14.03 7.39 -6.05
CA ALA A 164 12.97 7.83 -6.95
C ALA A 164 11.64 7.28 -6.42
N VAL A 165 10.60 8.11 -6.48
CA VAL A 165 9.26 7.76 -5.97
C VAL A 165 8.25 7.89 -7.10
N PHE A 166 7.60 6.80 -7.45
CA PHE A 166 6.41 6.80 -8.29
C PHE A 166 5.18 6.92 -7.40
N GLU A 167 4.45 8.02 -7.51
CA GLU A 167 3.17 8.25 -6.82
C GLU A 167 2.04 8.18 -7.81
N VAL A 168 1.02 7.38 -7.52
CA VAL A 168 -0.14 7.19 -8.40
C VAL A 168 -1.43 7.18 -7.59
N THR A 169 -2.42 7.92 -8.08
CA THR A 169 -3.77 8.01 -7.48
C THR A 169 -4.82 7.56 -8.48
N ALA A 170 -5.72 6.67 -8.05
CA ALA A 170 -6.83 6.17 -8.85
C ALA A 170 -8.09 5.93 -8.00
N GLU A 171 -9.25 5.83 -8.63
CA GLU A 171 -10.50 5.40 -7.98
C GLU A 171 -10.36 3.98 -7.43
N SER A 172 -9.73 3.09 -8.18
CA SER A 172 -9.40 1.73 -7.76
C SER A 172 -8.23 1.16 -8.55
N PHE A 173 -7.60 0.12 -8.02
CA PHE A 173 -6.51 -0.60 -8.68
C PHE A 173 -6.84 -2.09 -8.83
N LEU A 174 -6.29 -2.70 -9.88
CA LEU A 174 -6.29 -4.14 -10.09
C LEU A 174 -5.13 -4.79 -9.32
N TRP A 175 -5.20 -6.12 -9.22
CA TRP A 175 -4.15 -6.89 -8.56
C TRP A 175 -2.80 -6.75 -9.28
N ASN A 176 -1.75 -6.42 -8.52
CA ASN A 176 -0.38 -6.15 -8.97
C ASN A 176 -0.22 -4.92 -9.90
N MET A 177 -1.28 -4.18 -10.20
CA MET A 177 -1.28 -3.10 -11.20
C MET A 177 -0.15 -2.09 -10.94
N VAL A 178 -0.08 -1.48 -9.77
CA VAL A 178 0.94 -0.46 -9.45
C VAL A 178 2.36 -1.01 -9.54
N ARG A 179 2.59 -2.25 -9.11
CA ARG A 179 3.91 -2.89 -9.17
C ARG A 179 4.35 -3.16 -10.61
N ARG A 180 3.42 -3.45 -11.52
CA ARG A 180 3.72 -3.61 -12.95
C ARG A 180 3.93 -2.28 -13.65
N MET A 181 3.17 -1.25 -13.28
CA MET A 181 3.46 0.12 -13.71
C MET A 181 4.87 0.55 -13.27
N ALA A 182 5.27 0.22 -12.04
CA ALA A 182 6.61 0.51 -11.54
C ALA A 182 7.71 -0.18 -12.38
N THR A 183 7.52 -1.44 -12.80
CA THR A 183 8.50 -2.15 -13.64
C THR A 183 8.76 -1.44 -14.97
N VAL A 184 7.72 -1.02 -15.68
CA VAL A 184 7.92 -0.32 -16.97
C VAL A 184 8.52 1.06 -16.78
N LEU A 185 8.17 1.77 -15.69
CA LEU A 185 8.78 3.05 -15.36
C LEU A 185 10.27 2.90 -15.02
N GLU A 186 10.65 1.83 -14.30
CA GLU A 186 12.06 1.54 -14.00
C GLU A 186 12.86 1.31 -15.30
N ALA A 187 12.31 0.56 -16.26
CA ALA A 187 12.92 0.36 -17.59
C ALA A 187 13.07 1.68 -18.37
N VAL A 188 12.10 2.60 -18.27
CA VAL A 188 12.25 3.95 -18.85
C VAL A 188 13.36 4.72 -18.14
N GLY A 189 13.42 4.63 -16.81
CA GLY A 189 14.43 5.32 -16.00
C GLY A 189 15.86 4.85 -16.23
N SER A 190 16.06 3.56 -16.54
CA SER A 190 17.35 2.97 -16.94
C SER A 190 17.67 3.22 -18.42
N GLY A 191 16.70 3.60 -19.23
CA GLY A 191 16.84 3.81 -20.67
C GLY A 191 16.71 2.53 -21.50
N GLU A 192 16.22 1.45 -20.92
CA GLU A 192 15.90 0.18 -21.60
C GLU A 192 14.58 0.27 -22.38
N SER A 193 13.73 1.27 -22.06
CA SER A 193 12.43 1.48 -22.66
C SER A 193 12.12 3.00 -22.75
N ASP A 194 10.96 3.33 -23.29
CA ASP A 194 10.44 4.69 -23.41
C ASP A 194 8.93 4.77 -23.15
N ALA A 195 8.36 5.98 -23.25
CA ALA A 195 6.94 6.20 -23.03
C ALA A 195 6.03 5.51 -24.09
N ALA A 196 6.55 5.31 -25.32
CA ALA A 196 5.79 4.67 -26.38
C ALA A 196 5.46 3.21 -26.07
N GLU A 197 6.33 2.50 -25.33
CA GLU A 197 6.03 1.15 -24.86
C GLU A 197 4.85 1.12 -23.88
N ILE A 198 4.72 2.14 -23.01
CA ILE A 198 3.56 2.26 -22.11
C ILE A 198 2.28 2.51 -22.92
N GLU A 199 2.34 3.43 -23.89
CA GLU A 199 1.21 3.70 -24.80
C GLU A 199 0.78 2.43 -25.53
N ARG A 200 1.73 1.67 -26.08
CA ARG A 200 1.46 0.38 -26.75
C ARG A 200 0.80 -0.63 -25.83
N LEU A 201 1.30 -0.80 -24.59
CA LEU A 201 0.73 -1.73 -23.61
C LEU A 201 -0.69 -1.37 -23.14
N LEU A 202 -1.05 -0.09 -23.19
CA LEU A 202 -2.40 0.40 -22.89
C LEU A 202 -3.34 0.31 -24.10
N ALA A 203 -2.84 0.54 -25.32
CA ALA A 203 -3.63 0.50 -26.56
C ALA A 203 -3.87 -0.93 -27.06
N GLU A 204 -2.88 -1.81 -26.88
CA GLU A 204 -2.89 -3.20 -27.37
C GLU A 204 -2.63 -4.15 -26.20
N PRO A 205 -3.63 -4.44 -25.35
CA PRO A 205 -3.45 -5.32 -24.23
C PRO A 205 -2.99 -6.71 -24.66
N THR A 206 -1.91 -7.19 -24.05
CA THR A 206 -1.30 -8.49 -24.39
C THR A 206 -1.57 -9.52 -23.30
N GLU A 207 -1.59 -10.81 -23.68
CA GLU A 207 -1.62 -11.92 -22.70
C GLU A 207 -0.29 -12.03 -21.94
N GLN A 208 0.82 -11.60 -22.55
CA GLN A 208 2.13 -11.54 -21.93
C GLN A 208 2.18 -10.31 -20.99
N ARG A 209 2.01 -10.56 -19.72
CA ARG A 209 1.94 -9.51 -18.71
C ARG A 209 3.32 -9.02 -18.30
N VAL A 210 3.42 -7.73 -18.07
CA VAL A 210 4.58 -7.11 -17.42
C VAL A 210 4.86 -7.80 -16.07
N ALA A 211 6.11 -8.10 -15.76
CA ALA A 211 6.51 -8.60 -14.45
C ALA A 211 6.16 -7.59 -13.34
N ALA A 212 5.85 -8.06 -12.15
CA ALA A 212 5.54 -7.17 -11.03
C ALA A 212 6.83 -6.83 -10.26
N ALA A 213 7.12 -5.57 -10.08
CA ALA A 213 8.22 -5.10 -9.25
C ALA A 213 8.12 -5.63 -7.80
N PRO A 214 9.22 -5.71 -7.04
CA PRO A 214 9.22 -6.23 -5.68
C PRO A 214 8.17 -5.57 -4.76
N PRO A 215 7.50 -6.33 -3.88
CA PRO A 215 6.41 -5.78 -3.07
C PRO A 215 6.88 -4.82 -1.98
N TRP A 216 8.10 -4.96 -1.49
CA TRP A 216 8.66 -4.15 -0.41
C TRP A 216 8.91 -2.68 -0.78
N GLY A 217 8.93 -2.34 -2.09
CA GLY A 217 8.97 -0.95 -2.55
C GLY A 217 7.60 -0.26 -2.52
N LEU A 218 6.49 -1.01 -2.35
CA LEU A 218 5.14 -0.48 -2.47
C LEU A 218 4.53 -0.14 -1.11
N ILE A 219 3.96 1.06 -1.02
CA ILE A 219 3.23 1.54 0.15
C ILE A 219 1.85 2.04 -0.28
N LEU A 220 0.77 1.51 0.31
CA LEU A 220 -0.53 2.16 0.28
C LEU A 220 -0.42 3.46 1.08
N TRP A 221 -0.36 4.58 0.36
CA TRP A 221 0.01 5.87 0.94
C TRP A 221 -1.15 6.58 1.61
N ASP A 222 -2.29 6.65 0.91
CA ASP A 222 -3.49 7.32 1.40
C ASP A 222 -4.77 6.74 0.77
N ILE A 223 -5.90 6.95 1.46
CA ILE A 223 -7.24 6.65 0.97
C ILE A 223 -8.12 7.86 1.28
N ASP A 224 -8.70 8.45 0.24
CA ASP A 224 -9.61 9.57 0.38
C ASP A 224 -11.06 9.11 0.49
N TYR A 225 -11.74 9.58 1.53
CA TYR A 225 -13.19 9.41 1.75
C TYR A 225 -13.93 10.76 1.76
N GLY A 226 -13.21 11.89 1.66
CA GLY A 226 -13.78 13.23 1.89
C GLY A 226 -14.22 13.46 3.33
N MET A 227 -13.69 12.69 4.29
CA MET A 227 -13.96 12.85 5.72
C MET A 227 -12.65 12.98 6.52
N THR A 228 -12.73 13.62 7.67
CA THR A 228 -11.58 13.80 8.57
C THR A 228 -11.50 12.65 9.58
N PHE A 229 -10.28 12.20 9.84
CA PHE A 229 -9.96 11.25 10.91
C PHE A 229 -9.34 12.02 12.11
N ASN A 230 -9.91 11.88 13.29
CA ASN A 230 -9.33 12.36 14.53
C ASN A 230 -8.03 11.57 14.82
N PRO A 231 -6.95 12.22 15.24
CA PRO A 231 -5.67 11.53 15.42
C PRO A 231 -5.69 10.56 16.61
N ILE A 232 -5.01 9.43 16.44
CA ILE A 232 -4.62 8.52 17.52
C ILE A 232 -3.10 8.53 17.61
N GLN A 233 -2.58 8.70 18.83
CA GLN A 233 -1.14 8.63 19.05
C GLN A 233 -0.64 7.19 18.89
N ILE A 234 0.51 7.06 18.20
CA ILE A 234 1.23 5.79 18.13
C ILE A 234 1.74 5.42 19.52
N ASP A 235 1.62 4.16 19.90
CA ASP A 235 2.12 3.70 21.18
C ASP A 235 3.65 3.55 21.20
N VAL A 236 4.22 3.48 22.41
CA VAL A 236 5.67 3.34 22.62
C VAL A 236 6.22 2.07 21.99
N LYS A 237 5.45 0.97 21.97
CA LYS A 237 5.87 -0.32 21.39
C LYS A 237 6.05 -0.20 19.89
N SER A 238 5.09 0.36 19.17
CA SER A 238 5.17 0.57 17.72
C SER A 238 6.23 1.60 17.35
N GLY A 239 6.39 2.66 18.16
CA GLY A 239 7.48 3.61 18.00
C GLY A 239 8.87 2.95 18.14
N ARG A 240 9.05 2.09 19.14
CA ARG A 240 10.29 1.31 19.32
C ARG A 240 10.51 0.32 18.18
N TYR A 241 9.47 -0.33 17.71
CA TYR A 241 9.54 -1.23 16.55
C TYR A 241 10.06 -0.48 15.32
N LEU A 242 9.46 0.65 14.95
CA LEU A 242 9.89 1.46 13.81
C LEU A 242 11.34 1.94 13.96
N ALA A 243 11.73 2.44 15.12
CA ALA A 243 13.11 2.87 15.39
C ALA A 243 14.10 1.70 15.26
N SER A 244 13.74 0.51 15.73
CA SER A 244 14.54 -0.70 15.59
C SER A 244 14.68 -1.11 14.12
N ARG A 245 13.60 -1.07 13.34
CA ARG A 245 13.61 -1.38 11.89
C ARG A 245 14.48 -0.40 11.12
N LEU A 246 14.31 0.89 11.38
CA LEU A 246 15.14 1.93 10.76
C LEU A 246 16.64 1.69 11.03
N ARG A 247 17.02 1.45 12.28
CA ARG A 247 18.40 1.14 12.67
C ARG A 247 18.92 -0.12 11.97
N TYR A 248 18.16 -1.20 12.00
CA TYR A 248 18.56 -2.47 11.36
C TYR A 248 18.80 -2.29 9.87
N HIS A 249 17.85 -1.70 9.15
CA HIS A 249 18.00 -1.52 7.69
C HIS A 249 19.10 -0.55 7.32
N ALA A 250 19.32 0.51 8.09
CA ALA A 250 20.44 1.44 7.86
C ALA A 250 21.80 0.75 8.01
N VAL A 251 21.96 -0.07 9.07
CA VAL A 251 23.19 -0.84 9.29
C VAL A 251 23.37 -1.91 8.21
N MET A 252 22.30 -2.63 7.84
CA MET A 252 22.38 -3.66 6.80
C MET A 252 22.69 -3.07 5.42
N ALA A 253 22.16 -1.91 5.08
CA ALA A 253 22.50 -1.21 3.85
C ALA A 253 23.96 -0.82 3.83
N CYS A 254 24.50 -0.28 4.94
CA CYS A 254 25.91 0.03 5.08
C CYS A 254 26.79 -1.23 4.99
N ALA A 255 26.42 -2.32 5.65
CA ALA A 255 27.15 -3.59 5.59
C ALA A 255 27.18 -4.15 4.17
N ALA A 256 26.04 -4.19 3.48
CA ALA A 256 25.96 -4.65 2.09
C ALA A 256 26.86 -3.82 1.17
N ASP A 257 26.90 -2.50 1.39
CA ASP A 257 27.79 -1.60 0.63
C ASP A 257 29.27 -1.91 0.86
N ARG A 258 29.66 -2.17 2.10
CA ARG A 258 31.08 -2.45 2.48
C ARG A 258 31.54 -3.87 2.13
N LEU A 259 30.61 -4.82 1.99
CA LEU A 259 30.91 -6.21 1.61
C LEU A 259 30.88 -6.43 0.09
N ALA A 260 30.42 -5.45 -0.66
CA ALA A 260 30.44 -5.55 -2.13
C ALA A 260 31.91 -5.49 -2.64
N PRO A 261 32.24 -6.23 -3.71
CA PRO A 261 33.56 -6.17 -4.34
C PRO A 261 33.93 -4.73 -4.74
N ASP A 262 35.24 -4.42 -4.69
CA ASP A 262 35.76 -3.09 -5.06
C ASP A 262 35.52 -2.74 -6.54
N ASP A 263 35.37 -3.75 -7.40
CA ASP A 263 35.02 -3.61 -8.83
C ASP A 263 33.50 -3.47 -9.04
N ARG A 264 32.90 -2.36 -8.61
CA ARG A 264 31.54 -1.97 -9.05
C ARG A 264 31.59 -1.27 -10.41
N ALA A 265 32.08 -1.97 -11.42
CA ALA A 265 31.75 -1.68 -12.80
C ALA A 265 30.45 -2.46 -13.13
N VAL A 266 29.31 -1.89 -12.83
CA VAL A 266 28.00 -2.29 -13.35
C VAL A 266 27.29 -1.05 -13.82
#